data_5170e27d0a4c5eef0e6218422376cf0d
#
_entry.id   5170e27d0a4c5eef0e6218422376cf0d
#
_cell.length_a   1.000
_cell.length_b   1.000
_cell.length_c   1.000
_cell.angle_alpha   90.00
_cell.angle_beta   90.00
_cell.angle_gamma   90.00
#
_symmetry.space_group_name_H-M   'P 1'
#
loop_
_entity.id
_entity.type
_entity.pdbx_description
1 polymer ?
#
loop_
_entity_poly.entity_id
_entity_poly.type
_entity_poly.pdbx_seq_one_letter_code
_entity_poly.pdbx_strand_id
1 'polypeptide(L)'
;MSQATRNVTLCGQPVDCPHVCMFTESEEERYRILNPFFAEGLQAGEEILTIVDAPLREEHARQMKADGVPVDDALASGQMRILASEDTYGRDGTFAAERMYALLEEVLEEASRGKWGRLRISGDANWILRTMQGGDELMAYEAKVNLLAPRYECTLLCVYDINECSGQVIADALATHSHVVLGGRLHQNPHYVEPLEFLKKVALRRKRASPVAKRA
;
A
#
# COMPACT_ATOMS: atom_id res chain seq x y z
N MET A 1 5.93 -16.26 -20.41
CA MET A 1 6.72 -16.17 -19.18
C MET A 1 5.85 -16.71 -18.06
N SER A 2 6.27 -17.79 -17.42
CA SER A 2 5.52 -18.44 -16.33
C SER A 2 5.38 -17.43 -15.19
N GLN A 3 4.14 -17.08 -14.80
CA GLN A 3 3.89 -16.43 -13.54
C GLN A 3 4.34 -17.42 -12.45
N ALA A 4 5.46 -17.12 -11.80
CA ALA A 4 5.82 -17.82 -10.59
C ALA A 4 4.64 -17.64 -9.62
N THR A 5 4.04 -18.74 -9.19
CA THR A 5 2.94 -18.74 -8.23
C THR A 5 3.42 -18.00 -6.98
N ARG A 6 2.82 -16.85 -6.72
CA ARG A 6 3.11 -16.07 -5.52
C ARG A 6 2.56 -16.86 -4.33
N ASN A 7 3.44 -17.47 -3.55
CA ASN A 7 3.05 -18.18 -2.31
C ASN A 7 2.86 -17.16 -1.16
N VAL A 8 2.06 -16.12 -1.40
CA VAL A 8 1.70 -15.13 -0.39
C VAL A 8 0.30 -15.43 0.08
N THR A 9 0.10 -15.43 1.39
CA THR A 9 -1.23 -15.55 1.99
C THR A 9 -1.64 -14.25 2.68
N LEU A 10 -2.92 -13.91 2.56
CA LEU A 10 -3.58 -12.87 3.34
C LEU A 10 -4.85 -13.44 3.95
N CYS A 11 -5.04 -13.26 5.25
CA CYS A 11 -6.20 -13.80 5.97
C CYS A 11 -6.40 -15.31 5.73
N GLY A 12 -5.28 -16.09 5.62
CA GLY A 12 -5.30 -17.53 5.37
C GLY A 12 -5.66 -17.94 3.94
N GLN A 13 -5.74 -17.01 3.00
CA GLN A 13 -6.07 -17.29 1.60
C GLN A 13 -4.90 -16.91 0.68
N PRO A 14 -4.62 -17.66 -0.38
CA PRO A 14 -3.58 -17.32 -1.34
C PRO A 14 -3.91 -16.04 -2.09
N VAL A 15 -2.89 -15.22 -2.35
CA VAL A 15 -2.98 -13.97 -3.11
C VAL A 15 -2.25 -14.14 -4.43
N ASP A 16 -2.95 -13.92 -5.53
CA ASP A 16 -2.42 -14.01 -6.89
C ASP A 16 -2.15 -12.65 -7.56
N CYS A 17 -2.49 -11.55 -6.86
CA CYS A 17 -2.26 -10.19 -7.34
C CYS A 17 -1.14 -9.48 -6.54
N PRO A 18 -0.41 -8.52 -7.17
CA PRO A 18 0.68 -7.81 -6.50
C PRO A 18 0.23 -6.61 -5.68
N HIS A 19 -1.04 -6.21 -5.74
CA HIS A 19 -1.53 -4.96 -5.15
C HIS A 19 -2.93 -5.16 -4.55
N VAL A 20 -3.02 -5.07 -3.22
CA VAL A 20 -4.22 -5.36 -2.43
C VAL A 20 -4.55 -4.17 -1.55
N CYS A 21 -5.82 -3.81 -1.45
CA CYS A 21 -6.33 -2.86 -0.48
C CYS A 21 -6.73 -3.59 0.81
N MET A 22 -6.46 -3.00 1.97
CA MET A 22 -6.91 -3.48 3.26
C MET A 22 -7.64 -2.36 4.00
N PHE A 23 -8.93 -2.55 4.26
CA PHE A 23 -9.69 -1.71 5.16
C PHE A 23 -9.72 -2.32 6.55
N THR A 24 -9.47 -1.50 7.57
CA THR A 24 -9.53 -1.90 8.98
C THR A 24 -10.39 -0.93 9.79
N GLU A 25 -11.06 -1.46 10.81
CA GLU A 25 -11.91 -0.68 11.72
C GLU A 25 -11.19 -0.38 13.05
N SER A 26 -10.07 -1.06 13.31
CA SER A 26 -9.30 -0.92 14.54
C SER A 26 -7.84 -1.32 14.37
N GLU A 27 -6.99 -0.85 15.28
CA GLU A 27 -5.59 -1.26 15.41
C GLU A 27 -5.45 -2.78 15.63
N GLU A 28 -6.32 -3.38 16.45
CA GLU A 28 -6.31 -4.83 16.68
C GLU A 28 -6.55 -5.61 15.38
N GLU A 29 -7.53 -5.22 14.58
CA GLU A 29 -7.79 -5.83 13.28
C GLU A 29 -6.61 -5.65 12.34
N ARG A 30 -6.03 -4.45 12.31
CA ARG A 30 -4.86 -4.11 11.49
C ARG A 30 -3.70 -5.07 11.75
N TYR A 31 -3.28 -5.24 13.00
CA TYR A 31 -2.13 -6.09 13.34
C TYR A 31 -2.45 -7.58 13.24
N ARG A 32 -3.69 -7.98 13.48
CA ARG A 32 -4.13 -9.37 13.23
C ARG A 32 -3.91 -9.81 11.77
N ILE A 33 -3.91 -8.86 10.82
CA ILE A 33 -3.67 -9.10 9.39
C ILE A 33 -2.21 -8.86 9.01
N LEU A 34 -1.62 -7.75 9.46
CA LEU A 34 -0.25 -7.37 9.09
C LEU A 34 0.81 -8.32 9.68
N ASN A 35 0.66 -8.74 10.95
CA ASN A 35 1.68 -9.52 11.62
C ASN A 35 1.92 -10.89 10.96
N PRO A 36 0.88 -11.69 10.61
CA PRO A 36 1.07 -12.89 9.80
C PRO A 36 1.68 -12.60 8.43
N PHE A 37 1.27 -11.53 7.75
CA PHE A 37 1.80 -11.14 6.44
C PHE A 37 3.30 -10.84 6.50
N PHE A 38 3.78 -10.17 7.55
CA PHE A 38 5.20 -9.91 7.75
C PHE A 38 5.96 -11.16 8.19
N ALA A 39 5.44 -11.91 9.17
CA ALA A 39 6.10 -13.10 9.69
C ALA A 39 6.31 -14.16 8.60
N GLU A 40 5.30 -14.42 7.78
CA GLU A 40 5.41 -15.35 6.65
C GLU A 40 6.44 -14.86 5.62
N GLY A 41 6.49 -13.56 5.32
CA GLY A 41 7.48 -12.99 4.41
C GLY A 41 8.90 -13.15 4.91
N LEU A 42 9.15 -12.85 6.19
CA LEU A 42 10.46 -13.03 6.81
C LEU A 42 10.90 -14.50 6.81
N GLN A 43 10.00 -15.43 7.14
CA GLN A 43 10.26 -16.86 7.10
C GLN A 43 10.55 -17.37 5.68
N ALA A 44 9.89 -16.81 4.69
CA ALA A 44 10.11 -17.14 3.28
C ALA A 44 11.40 -16.52 2.70
N GLY A 45 12.14 -15.72 3.49
CA GLY A 45 13.35 -15.01 3.04
C GLY A 45 13.04 -13.81 2.16
N GLU A 46 11.84 -13.24 2.26
CA GLU A 46 11.45 -12.02 1.53
C GLU A 46 11.85 -10.77 2.32
N GLU A 47 12.08 -9.66 1.63
CA GLU A 47 12.27 -8.35 2.26
C GLU A 47 10.92 -7.75 2.66
N ILE A 48 10.89 -7.05 3.80
CA ILE A 48 9.71 -6.35 4.29
C ILE A 48 9.99 -4.84 4.32
N LEU A 49 9.10 -4.07 3.70
CA LEU A 49 9.07 -2.62 3.82
C LEU A 49 7.72 -2.20 4.37
N THR A 50 7.71 -1.50 5.50
CA THR A 50 6.48 -0.94 6.05
C THR A 50 6.63 0.58 6.22
N ILE A 51 5.59 1.32 5.83
CA ILE A 51 5.55 2.78 5.87
C ILE A 51 4.41 3.19 6.80
N VAL A 52 4.74 3.89 7.88
CA VAL A 52 3.80 4.34 8.92
C VAL A 52 4.10 5.77 9.33
N ASP A 53 3.16 6.43 10.01
CA ASP A 53 3.39 7.76 10.57
C ASP A 53 4.59 7.77 11.53
N ALA A 54 5.44 8.81 11.47
CA ALA A 54 6.65 8.89 12.28
C ALA A 54 6.40 8.68 13.77
N PRO A 55 5.38 9.28 14.40
CA PRO A 55 5.06 9.07 15.81
C PRO A 55 4.67 7.62 16.14
N LEU A 56 4.19 6.85 15.16
CA LEU A 56 3.71 5.48 15.36
C LEU A 56 4.78 4.41 15.13
N ARG A 57 5.99 4.76 14.68
CA ARG A 57 7.04 3.77 14.31
C ARG A 57 7.42 2.83 15.45
N GLU A 58 7.64 3.38 16.65
CA GLU A 58 8.01 2.58 17.82
C GLU A 58 6.85 1.68 18.26
N GLU A 59 5.63 2.21 18.25
CA GLU A 59 4.42 1.45 18.56
C GLU A 59 4.19 0.34 17.54
N HIS A 60 4.35 0.63 16.25
CA HIS A 60 4.24 -0.35 15.18
C HIS A 60 5.23 -1.51 15.38
N ALA A 61 6.50 -1.21 15.66
CA ALA A 61 7.50 -2.22 15.97
C ALA A 61 7.15 -3.03 17.23
N ARG A 62 6.60 -2.38 18.25
CA ARG A 62 6.18 -3.01 19.50
C ARG A 62 5.01 -3.99 19.28
N GLN A 63 4.00 -3.60 18.50
CA GLN A 63 2.86 -4.44 18.17
C GLN A 63 3.29 -5.70 17.39
N MET A 64 4.16 -5.54 16.40
CA MET A 64 4.71 -6.69 15.67
C MET A 64 5.45 -7.65 16.59
N LYS A 65 6.29 -7.14 17.50
CA LYS A 65 7.05 -7.96 18.47
C LYS A 65 6.12 -8.69 19.44
N ALA A 66 5.06 -8.05 19.91
CA ALA A 66 4.10 -8.65 20.84
C ALA A 66 3.44 -9.90 20.26
N ASP A 67 3.26 -9.97 18.96
CA ASP A 67 2.71 -11.12 18.24
C ASP A 67 3.80 -12.04 17.65
N GLY A 68 5.06 -11.88 18.10
CA GLY A 68 6.15 -12.81 17.78
C GLY A 68 6.84 -12.58 16.43
N VAL A 69 6.62 -11.44 15.76
CA VAL A 69 7.40 -11.09 14.57
C VAL A 69 8.85 -10.76 14.99
N PRO A 70 9.89 -11.35 14.37
CA PRO A 70 11.28 -11.16 14.76
C PRO A 70 11.85 -9.82 14.25
N VAL A 71 11.25 -8.70 14.70
CA VAL A 71 11.53 -7.36 14.18
C VAL A 71 12.98 -6.94 14.38
N ASP A 72 13.57 -7.19 15.56
CA ASP A 72 14.93 -6.74 15.84
C ASP A 72 15.97 -7.44 14.96
N ASP A 73 15.84 -8.74 14.78
CA ASP A 73 16.73 -9.53 13.91
C ASP A 73 16.53 -9.13 12.43
N ALA A 74 15.28 -8.89 12.03
CA ALA A 74 14.96 -8.47 10.67
C ALA A 74 15.48 -7.07 10.34
N LEU A 75 15.40 -6.12 11.27
CA LEU A 75 16.01 -4.79 11.13
C LEU A 75 17.54 -4.87 11.10
N ALA A 76 18.15 -5.63 12.00
CA ALA A 76 19.60 -5.79 12.08
C ALA A 76 20.20 -6.45 10.83
N SER A 77 19.50 -7.41 10.22
CA SER A 77 19.92 -8.07 8.98
C SER A 77 19.64 -7.26 7.70
N GLY A 78 18.85 -6.19 7.80
CA GLY A 78 18.33 -5.43 6.68
C GLY A 78 17.19 -6.12 5.92
N GLN A 79 16.62 -7.20 6.47
CA GLN A 79 15.47 -7.88 5.87
C GLN A 79 14.16 -7.10 6.10
N MET A 80 14.10 -6.23 7.10
CA MET A 80 12.98 -5.34 7.35
C MET A 80 13.42 -3.88 7.39
N ARG A 81 12.60 -3.01 6.82
CA ARG A 81 12.72 -1.55 6.93
C ARG A 81 11.39 -0.96 7.39
N ILE A 82 11.43 -0.07 8.39
CA ILE A 82 10.27 0.69 8.86
C ILE A 82 10.54 2.16 8.55
N LEU A 83 9.83 2.71 7.58
CA LEU A 83 9.99 4.09 7.14
C LEU A 83 8.87 4.97 7.68
N ALA A 84 9.16 6.26 7.85
CA ALA A 84 8.14 7.24 8.20
C ALA A 84 7.43 7.76 6.94
N SER A 85 6.12 7.99 7.05
CA SER A 85 5.30 8.58 5.98
C SER A 85 5.83 9.95 5.56
N GLU A 86 6.29 10.75 6.52
CA GLU A 86 6.87 12.08 6.29
C GLU A 86 8.15 12.03 5.45
N ASP A 87 8.98 11.01 5.67
CA ASP A 87 10.25 10.85 4.96
C ASP A 87 10.07 10.30 3.54
N THR A 88 8.92 9.67 3.26
CA THR A 88 8.58 9.05 1.98
C THR A 88 7.59 9.90 1.19
N TYR A 89 6.36 10.02 1.68
CA TYR A 89 5.23 10.67 0.99
C TYR A 89 5.31 12.19 1.03
N GLY A 90 5.87 12.76 2.13
CA GLY A 90 5.75 14.14 2.51
C GLY A 90 7.00 15.00 2.47
N ARG A 91 8.07 14.57 1.79
CA ARG A 91 9.38 15.27 1.80
C ARG A 91 9.32 16.79 1.63
N ASP A 92 8.33 17.30 0.88
CA ASP A 92 8.14 18.73 0.63
C ASP A 92 6.79 19.23 1.17
N GLY A 93 6.17 18.49 2.11
CA GLY A 93 4.82 18.81 2.62
C GLY A 93 3.69 18.61 1.61
N THR A 94 3.97 18.00 0.45
CA THR A 94 2.97 17.73 -0.59
C THR A 94 3.10 16.30 -1.12
N PHE A 95 1.97 15.63 -1.29
CA PHE A 95 1.92 14.36 -1.99
C PHE A 95 1.87 14.60 -3.51
N ALA A 96 2.73 13.92 -4.27
CA ALA A 96 2.73 13.96 -5.72
C ALA A 96 2.79 12.53 -6.28
N ALA A 97 1.77 12.12 -7.02
CA ALA A 97 1.64 10.78 -7.58
C ALA A 97 2.85 10.36 -8.42
N GLU A 98 3.40 11.25 -9.23
CA GLU A 98 4.56 10.96 -10.08
C GLU A 98 5.83 10.71 -9.27
N ARG A 99 6.08 11.50 -8.24
CA ARG A 99 7.23 11.34 -7.36
C ARG A 99 7.14 10.00 -6.60
N MET A 100 5.95 9.67 -6.09
CA MET A 100 5.73 8.42 -5.38
C MET A 100 5.86 7.21 -6.30
N TYR A 101 5.40 7.32 -7.54
CA TYR A 101 5.59 6.28 -8.52
C TYR A 101 7.08 6.03 -8.80
N ALA A 102 7.86 7.09 -9.01
CA ALA A 102 9.30 6.98 -9.23
C ALA A 102 10.04 6.37 -8.02
N LEU A 103 9.68 6.80 -6.80
CA LEU A 103 10.23 6.24 -5.57
C LEU A 103 9.90 4.74 -5.41
N LEU A 104 8.65 4.35 -5.68
CA LEU A 104 8.26 2.95 -5.62
C LEU A 104 9.02 2.12 -6.67
N GLU A 105 9.17 2.63 -7.90
CA GLU A 105 9.92 1.94 -8.96
C GLU A 105 11.37 1.74 -8.54
N GLU A 106 12.04 2.74 -7.98
CA GLU A 106 13.40 2.65 -7.44
C GLU A 106 13.51 1.57 -6.34
N VAL A 107 12.61 1.59 -5.37
CA VAL A 107 12.55 0.60 -4.29
C VAL A 107 12.35 -0.83 -4.82
N LEU A 108 11.46 -1.02 -5.79
CA LEU A 108 11.20 -2.34 -6.40
C LEU A 108 12.41 -2.82 -7.23
N GLU A 109 13.09 -1.91 -7.93
CA GLU A 109 14.32 -2.22 -8.65
C GLU A 109 15.46 -2.61 -7.70
N GLU A 110 15.65 -1.88 -6.60
CA GLU A 110 16.64 -2.22 -5.58
C GLU A 110 16.38 -3.60 -4.98
N ALA A 111 15.13 -3.87 -4.56
CA ALA A 111 14.75 -5.15 -3.98
C ALA A 111 14.95 -6.31 -4.95
N SER A 112 14.65 -6.12 -6.25
CA SER A 112 14.82 -7.17 -7.27
C SER A 112 16.27 -7.57 -7.50
N ARG A 113 17.23 -6.65 -7.26
CA ARG A 113 18.67 -6.88 -7.34
C ARG A 113 19.29 -7.25 -5.99
N GLY A 114 18.51 -7.07 -4.93
CA GLY A 114 18.94 -7.26 -3.55
C GLY A 114 19.07 -8.74 -3.15
N LYS A 115 19.55 -8.95 -1.94
CA LYS A 115 19.78 -10.27 -1.34
C LYS A 115 18.52 -11.14 -1.27
N TRP A 116 17.35 -10.51 -1.09
CA TRP A 116 16.11 -11.20 -0.80
C TRP A 116 15.26 -11.49 -2.04
N GLY A 117 15.43 -10.73 -3.13
CA GLY A 117 14.82 -10.94 -4.45
C GLY A 117 13.31 -10.72 -4.54
N ARG A 118 12.59 -10.70 -3.41
CA ARG A 118 11.15 -10.46 -3.29
C ARG A 118 10.89 -9.46 -2.19
N LEU A 119 9.82 -8.66 -2.36
CA LEU A 119 9.48 -7.58 -1.43
C LEU A 119 8.00 -7.61 -1.07
N ARG A 120 7.71 -7.58 0.24
CA ARG A 120 6.38 -7.24 0.77
C ARG A 120 6.38 -5.82 1.26
N ILE A 121 5.40 -5.04 0.81
CA ILE A 121 5.24 -3.65 1.23
C ILE A 121 3.92 -3.50 1.94
N SER A 122 3.89 -2.79 3.06
CA SER A 122 2.65 -2.20 3.58
C SER A 122 2.79 -0.68 3.64
N GLY A 123 1.80 0.05 3.11
CA GLY A 123 1.74 1.50 3.14
C GLY A 123 0.48 1.99 3.85
N ASP A 124 0.65 2.85 4.87
CA ASP A 124 -0.47 3.52 5.51
C ASP A 124 -0.90 4.73 4.69
N ALA A 125 -2.12 4.67 4.13
CA ALA A 125 -2.69 5.75 3.34
C ALA A 125 -3.28 6.87 4.20
N ASN A 126 -3.57 6.63 5.49
CA ASN A 126 -4.30 7.57 6.34
C ASN A 126 -3.54 8.86 6.58
N TRP A 127 -2.21 8.80 6.71
CA TRP A 127 -1.39 10.00 6.83
C TRP A 127 -1.59 10.97 5.66
N ILE A 128 -1.62 10.45 4.43
CA ILE A 128 -1.86 11.25 3.22
C ILE A 128 -3.25 11.86 3.27
N LEU A 129 -4.25 11.08 3.67
CA LEU A 129 -5.65 11.51 3.75
C LEU A 129 -5.87 12.59 4.81
N ARG A 130 -5.15 12.53 5.95
CA ARG A 130 -5.23 13.54 7.02
C ARG A 130 -4.49 14.83 6.70
N THR A 131 -3.32 14.73 6.06
CA THR A 131 -2.38 15.85 5.95
C THR A 131 -2.47 16.57 4.62
N MET A 132 -2.99 15.93 3.58
CA MET A 132 -2.94 16.46 2.23
C MET A 132 -4.35 16.69 1.66
N GLN A 133 -4.57 17.89 1.14
CA GLN A 133 -5.77 18.16 0.34
C GLN A 133 -5.65 17.43 -0.99
N GLY A 134 -6.62 16.55 -1.29
CA GLY A 134 -6.77 15.94 -2.60
C GLY A 134 -6.47 14.47 -2.66
N GLY A 135 -7.41 13.63 -2.24
CA GLY A 135 -7.37 12.18 -2.44
C GLY A 135 -7.18 11.77 -3.91
N ASP A 136 -7.41 12.69 -4.86
CA ASP A 136 -7.20 12.46 -6.30
C ASP A 136 -5.74 12.14 -6.67
N GLU A 137 -4.74 12.74 -5.97
CA GLU A 137 -3.33 12.42 -6.20
C GLU A 137 -2.99 11.02 -5.68
N LEU A 138 -3.46 10.69 -4.48
CA LEU A 138 -3.29 9.35 -3.92
C LEU A 138 -3.93 8.29 -4.83
N MET A 139 -5.18 8.51 -5.24
CA MET A 139 -5.89 7.54 -6.08
C MET A 139 -5.29 7.41 -7.49
N ALA A 140 -4.70 8.49 -8.02
CA ALA A 140 -3.94 8.42 -9.27
C ALA A 140 -2.65 7.60 -9.11
N TYR A 141 -1.97 7.72 -7.97
CA TYR A 141 -0.83 6.88 -7.62
C TYR A 141 -1.25 5.40 -7.49
N GLU A 142 -2.30 5.09 -6.72
CA GLU A 142 -2.81 3.73 -6.55
C GLU A 142 -3.15 3.05 -7.89
N ALA A 143 -3.78 3.80 -8.81
CA ALA A 143 -4.04 3.28 -10.15
C ALA A 143 -2.75 2.96 -10.92
N LYS A 144 -1.71 3.80 -10.79
CA LYS A 144 -0.40 3.57 -11.44
C LYS A 144 0.38 2.42 -10.84
N VAL A 145 0.22 2.13 -9.55
CA VAL A 145 0.84 0.97 -8.89
C VAL A 145 0.44 -0.33 -9.62
N ASN A 146 -0.79 -0.44 -10.11
CA ASN A 146 -1.23 -1.62 -10.87
C ASN A 146 -0.51 -1.80 -12.24
N LEU A 147 0.10 -0.75 -12.78
CA LEU A 147 0.90 -0.83 -14.00
C LEU A 147 2.36 -1.21 -13.69
N LEU A 148 2.82 -0.89 -12.49
CA LEU A 148 4.21 -1.08 -12.06
C LEU A 148 4.41 -2.43 -11.37
N ALA A 149 3.63 -2.72 -10.35
CA ALA A 149 3.82 -3.87 -9.46
C ALA A 149 3.86 -5.23 -10.19
N PRO A 150 3.08 -5.49 -11.27
CA PRO A 150 3.17 -6.76 -12.00
C PRO A 150 4.52 -7.02 -12.67
N ARG A 151 5.38 -6.03 -12.79
CA ARG A 151 6.73 -6.14 -13.40
C ARG A 151 7.75 -6.69 -12.43
N TYR A 152 7.43 -6.79 -11.14
CA TYR A 152 8.34 -7.16 -10.07
C TYR A 152 7.79 -8.29 -9.20
N GLU A 153 8.67 -9.00 -8.52
CA GLU A 153 8.32 -9.98 -7.51
C GLU A 153 8.00 -9.26 -6.18
N CYS A 154 6.78 -8.73 -6.07
CA CYS A 154 6.34 -7.98 -4.89
C CYS A 154 4.88 -8.25 -4.55
N THR A 155 4.51 -7.91 -3.31
CA THR A 155 3.12 -7.80 -2.86
C THR A 155 2.98 -6.53 -2.04
N LEU A 156 2.13 -5.63 -2.51
CA LEU A 156 1.82 -4.36 -1.85
C LEU A 156 0.46 -4.46 -1.17
N LEU A 157 0.41 -4.04 0.09
CA LEU A 157 -0.80 -3.97 0.90
C LEU A 157 -1.03 -2.52 1.32
N CYS A 158 -2.00 -1.86 0.68
CA CYS A 158 -2.38 -0.48 0.98
C CYS A 158 -3.41 -0.48 2.12
N VAL A 159 -3.04 0.15 3.24
CA VAL A 159 -3.80 0.11 4.50
C VAL A 159 -4.63 1.37 4.66
N TYR A 160 -5.93 1.20 4.88
CA TYR A 160 -6.90 2.27 5.10
C TYR A 160 -7.67 2.04 6.40
N ASP A 161 -7.67 3.02 7.30
CA ASP A 161 -8.63 3.06 8.39
C ASP A 161 -9.97 3.54 7.84
N ILE A 162 -10.99 2.68 7.86
CA ILE A 162 -12.31 3.01 7.30
C ILE A 162 -12.97 4.19 8.01
N ASN A 163 -12.63 4.41 9.29
CA ASN A 163 -13.18 5.52 10.07
C ASN A 163 -12.62 6.89 9.65
N GLU A 164 -11.45 6.91 9.02
CA GLU A 164 -10.80 8.13 8.51
C GLU A 164 -11.10 8.38 7.02
N CYS A 165 -11.70 7.42 6.33
CA CYS A 165 -11.95 7.50 4.91
C CYS A 165 -13.30 8.16 4.59
N SER A 166 -13.31 9.12 3.65
CA SER A 166 -14.57 9.56 3.06
C SER A 166 -15.15 8.48 2.13
N GLY A 167 -16.46 8.51 1.90
CA GLY A 167 -17.10 7.60 0.94
C GLY A 167 -16.49 7.65 -0.47
N GLN A 168 -15.96 8.82 -0.90
CA GLN A 168 -15.25 8.96 -2.18
C GLN A 168 -13.91 8.20 -2.16
N VAL A 169 -13.16 8.29 -1.08
CA VAL A 169 -11.89 7.55 -0.92
C VAL A 169 -12.14 6.06 -0.95
N ILE A 170 -13.14 5.56 -0.23
CA ILE A 170 -13.51 4.13 -0.22
C ILE A 170 -13.88 3.67 -1.64
N ALA A 171 -14.73 4.42 -2.35
CA ALA A 171 -15.14 4.07 -3.70
C ALA A 171 -13.97 4.06 -4.71
N ASP A 172 -13.04 5.00 -4.57
CA ASP A 172 -11.86 5.09 -5.43
C ASP A 172 -10.81 4.03 -5.06
N ALA A 173 -10.61 3.73 -3.78
CA ALA A 173 -9.75 2.62 -3.34
C ALA A 173 -10.27 1.26 -3.85
N LEU A 174 -11.58 1.03 -3.79
CA LEU A 174 -12.19 -0.14 -4.42
C LEU A 174 -11.98 -0.15 -5.94
N ALA A 175 -12.12 1.00 -6.60
CA ALA A 175 -11.92 1.07 -8.05
C ALA A 175 -10.46 0.84 -8.49
N THR A 176 -9.48 1.02 -7.61
CA THR A 176 -8.05 0.86 -7.92
C THR A 176 -7.45 -0.47 -7.50
N HIS A 177 -8.16 -1.33 -6.79
CA HIS A 177 -7.62 -2.61 -6.30
C HIS A 177 -8.49 -3.79 -6.72
N SER A 178 -7.91 -4.77 -7.38
CA SER A 178 -8.63 -5.99 -7.82
C SER A 178 -8.96 -6.94 -6.67
N HIS A 179 -8.25 -6.82 -5.55
CA HIS A 179 -8.50 -7.58 -4.33
C HIS A 179 -8.58 -6.64 -3.13
N VAL A 180 -9.44 -6.98 -2.18
CA VAL A 180 -9.66 -6.20 -0.97
C VAL A 180 -9.75 -7.12 0.25
N VAL A 181 -9.07 -6.71 1.33
CA VAL A 181 -9.32 -7.27 2.66
C VAL A 181 -10.34 -6.39 3.38
N LEU A 182 -11.44 -7.00 3.78
CA LEU A 182 -12.53 -6.35 4.50
C LEU A 182 -13.09 -7.32 5.55
N GLY A 183 -13.26 -6.85 6.79
CA GLY A 183 -13.69 -7.68 7.91
C GLY A 183 -12.78 -8.90 8.14
N GLY A 184 -11.47 -8.73 7.96
CA GLY A 184 -10.46 -9.78 8.12
C GLY A 184 -10.51 -10.89 7.07
N ARG A 185 -11.14 -10.66 5.92
CA ARG A 185 -11.26 -11.62 4.81
C ARG A 185 -10.79 -11.02 3.49
N LEU A 186 -10.08 -11.82 2.70
CA LEU A 186 -9.70 -11.46 1.34
C LEU A 186 -10.85 -11.72 0.38
N HIS A 187 -11.16 -10.73 -0.46
CA HIS A 187 -12.20 -10.81 -1.47
C HIS A 187 -11.65 -10.38 -2.84
N GLN A 188 -12.05 -11.09 -3.89
CA GLN A 188 -11.95 -10.56 -5.24
C GLN A 188 -12.94 -9.39 -5.38
N ASN A 189 -12.48 -8.27 -5.93
CA ASN A 189 -13.26 -7.04 -5.94
C ASN A 189 -13.92 -6.78 -7.32
N PRO A 190 -15.25 -6.87 -7.43
CA PRO A 190 -15.96 -6.64 -8.68
C PRO A 190 -16.04 -5.17 -9.10
N HIS A 191 -15.63 -4.24 -8.22
CA HIS A 191 -15.65 -2.79 -8.50
C HIS A 191 -14.34 -2.29 -9.10
N TYR A 192 -13.36 -3.17 -9.28
CA TYR A 192 -12.08 -2.82 -9.90
C TYR A 192 -12.27 -2.26 -11.30
N VAL A 193 -11.54 -1.21 -11.61
CA VAL A 193 -11.52 -0.53 -12.91
C VAL A 193 -10.10 -0.58 -13.47
N GLU A 194 -9.96 -0.82 -14.76
CA GLU A 194 -8.67 -0.80 -15.42
C GLU A 194 -7.91 0.53 -15.17
N PRO A 195 -6.61 0.49 -14.85
CA PRO A 195 -5.86 1.66 -14.39
C PRO A 195 -5.95 2.87 -15.32
N LEU A 196 -5.83 2.67 -16.62
CA LEU A 196 -5.88 3.76 -17.60
C LEU A 196 -7.28 4.39 -17.71
N GLU A 197 -8.33 3.60 -17.50
CA GLU A 197 -9.70 4.09 -17.47
C GLU A 197 -9.95 4.90 -16.21
N PHE A 198 -9.51 4.41 -15.06
CA PHE A 198 -9.60 5.14 -13.79
C PHE A 198 -8.86 6.48 -13.83
N LEU A 199 -7.63 6.51 -14.37
CA LEU A 199 -6.84 7.74 -14.53
C LEU A 199 -7.56 8.79 -15.40
N LYS A 200 -8.25 8.38 -16.47
CA LYS A 200 -9.09 9.30 -17.27
C LYS A 200 -10.21 9.89 -16.42
N LYS A 201 -10.87 9.08 -15.59
CA LYS A 201 -11.94 9.54 -14.68
C LYS A 201 -11.42 10.58 -13.69
N VAL A 202 -10.26 10.33 -13.04
CA VAL A 202 -9.62 11.29 -12.13
C VAL A 202 -9.27 12.60 -12.84
N ALA A 203 -8.67 12.53 -14.03
CA ALA A 203 -8.31 13.70 -14.81
C ALA A 203 -9.54 14.58 -15.18
N LEU A 204 -10.67 13.96 -15.50
CA LEU A 204 -11.93 14.67 -15.75
C LEU A 204 -12.50 15.32 -14.49
N ARG A 205 -12.40 14.66 -13.34
CA ARG A 205 -12.84 15.18 -12.03
C ARG A 205 -12.04 16.43 -11.66
N ARG A 206 -10.72 16.39 -11.81
CA ARG A 206 -9.82 17.54 -11.56
C ARG A 206 -10.14 18.75 -12.45
N LYS A 207 -10.40 18.51 -13.75
CA LYS A 207 -10.81 19.59 -14.66
C LYS A 207 -12.10 20.28 -14.23
N ARG A 208 -13.08 19.52 -13.72
CA ARG A 208 -14.36 20.06 -13.23
C ARG A 208 -14.21 20.83 -11.92
N ALA A 209 -13.26 20.47 -11.07
CA ALA A 209 -12.98 21.12 -9.79
C ALA A 209 -12.19 22.43 -9.97
N SER A 210 -11.48 22.61 -11.08
CA SER A 210 -10.68 23.81 -11.35
C SER A 210 -11.55 25.07 -11.52
N PRO A 211 -11.19 26.23 -10.92
CA PRO A 211 -12.00 27.44 -10.92
C PRO A 211 -12.31 28.04 -12.32
N VAL A 212 -11.48 27.71 -13.31
CA VAL A 212 -11.66 28.19 -14.70
C VAL A 212 -12.91 27.59 -15.34
N ALA A 213 -13.37 26.42 -14.93
CA ALA A 213 -14.57 25.77 -15.47
C ALA A 213 -15.90 26.37 -14.94
N LYS A 214 -15.85 27.22 -13.90
CA LYS A 214 -17.06 27.90 -13.33
C LYS A 214 -17.42 29.22 -13.96
N ARG A 215 -16.73 29.65 -15.03
CA ARG A 215 -16.97 30.94 -15.76
C ARG A 215 -17.46 30.74 -17.20
N ALA A 216 -18.01 29.58 -17.53
CA ALA A 216 -18.66 29.36 -18.84
C ALA A 216 -20.16 29.13 -18.65
#